data_b4575a30ba433366562518ae28c0b2ca
#
_entry.id   b4575a30ba433366562518ae28c0b2ca
#
_cell.length_a   1.000
_cell.length_b   1.000
_cell.length_c   1.000
_cell.angle_alpha   90.00
_cell.angle_beta   90.00
_cell.angle_gamma   90.00
#
_symmetry.space_group_name_H-M   'P 1'
#
loop_
_entity.id
_entity.type
_entity.pdbx_description
1 polymer ?
#
loop_
_entity_poly.entity_id
_entity_poly.type
_entity_poly.pdbx_seq_one_letter_code
_entity_poly.pdbx_strand_id
1 'polypeptide(L)'
;SIFFWTVNNEMKFYDLDADTERAKQKFRIVSDVVKDMRKTDPTRPVCFDSNYLHNKASKRFGDDFLKTVDDGDIDDNHAYYNWYDYSVFRFFNGEFQKQFKTPGRPLISQEMSTGYPNAETGHPTRSYQLIHQNPYSLIGYEAYDWGNPASFLNTQSFITGELAETLRRTNEQASGIMHFAYMTWFRQCYDHRNIQPYPTYYAM
;
A
#
# COMPACT_ATOMS: atom_id res chain seq x y z
N SER A 1 4.19 -12.37 16.24
CA SER A 1 4.00 -11.13 17.05
C SER A 1 3.17 -10.15 16.24
N ILE A 2 2.21 -9.49 16.87
CA ILE A 2 1.46 -8.39 16.28
C ILE A 2 2.32 -7.13 16.39
N PHE A 3 2.47 -6.38 15.29
CA PHE A 3 3.29 -5.17 15.23
C PHE A 3 2.46 -3.90 15.45
N PHE A 4 1.33 -3.78 14.80
CA PHE A 4 0.34 -2.73 14.95
C PHE A 4 -1.05 -3.23 14.57
N TRP A 5 -2.06 -2.44 14.84
CA TRP A 5 -3.44 -2.73 14.48
C TRP A 5 -3.89 -1.86 13.32
N THR A 6 -4.63 -2.43 12.36
CA THR A 6 -5.35 -1.68 11.32
C THR A 6 -6.84 -1.91 11.49
N VAL A 7 -7.62 -0.85 11.61
CA VAL A 7 -9.06 -0.96 11.90
C VAL A 7 -9.87 -1.35 10.68
N ASN A 8 -9.56 -0.74 9.55
CA ASN A 8 -10.27 -0.97 8.29
C ASN A 8 -9.31 -1.15 7.12
N ASN A 9 -9.87 -1.58 5.98
CA ASN A 9 -9.14 -1.66 4.73
C ASN A 9 -9.82 -0.83 3.63
N GLU A 10 -9.14 0.19 3.16
CA GLU A 10 -9.54 1.03 2.01
C GLU A 10 -10.99 1.54 2.04
N MET A 11 -11.48 1.91 3.20
CA MET A 11 -12.84 2.47 3.33
C MET A 11 -13.01 3.75 2.54
N LYS A 12 -11.97 4.58 2.44
CA LYS A 12 -11.88 5.80 1.61
C LYS A 12 -13.09 6.75 1.72
N PHE A 13 -13.92 6.60 2.76
CA PHE A 13 -15.10 7.45 2.95
C PHE A 13 -14.73 8.92 3.14
N TYR A 14 -13.54 9.19 3.67
CA TYR A 14 -13.01 10.54 3.80
C TYR A 14 -12.62 11.17 2.45
N ASP A 15 -12.39 10.35 1.42
CA ASP A 15 -12.05 10.80 0.05
C ASP A 15 -13.27 10.75 -0.90
N LEU A 16 -14.04 9.67 -0.84
CA LEU A 16 -15.01 9.31 -1.87
C LEU A 16 -16.46 9.64 -1.53
N ASP A 17 -16.81 9.82 -0.25
CA ASP A 17 -18.18 10.18 0.11
C ASP A 17 -18.44 11.65 -0.18
N ALA A 18 -19.31 11.94 -1.14
CA ALA A 18 -19.65 13.32 -1.51
C ALA A 18 -20.35 14.10 -0.39
N ASP A 19 -21.08 13.41 0.49
CA ASP A 19 -21.74 14.02 1.64
C ASP A 19 -20.76 14.14 2.82
N THR A 20 -20.36 15.36 3.09
CA THR A 20 -19.36 15.65 4.13
C THR A 20 -19.82 15.29 5.55
N GLU A 21 -21.09 15.53 5.89
CA GLU A 21 -21.57 15.22 7.24
C GLU A 21 -21.72 13.69 7.44
N ARG A 22 -22.19 13.00 6.45
CA ARG A 22 -22.19 11.53 6.46
C ARG A 22 -20.76 10.96 6.57
N ALA A 23 -19.81 11.53 5.85
CA ALA A 23 -18.41 11.14 5.93
C ALA A 23 -17.84 11.37 7.35
N LYS A 24 -18.15 12.52 7.99
CA LYS A 24 -17.76 12.79 9.38
C LYS A 24 -18.39 11.82 10.38
N GLN A 25 -19.66 11.43 10.17
CA GLN A 25 -20.31 10.42 11.02
C GLN A 25 -19.61 9.06 10.94
N LYS A 26 -19.31 8.60 9.73
CA LYS A 26 -18.53 7.36 9.52
C LYS A 26 -17.15 7.47 10.16
N PHE A 27 -16.51 8.62 10.03
CA PHE A 27 -15.21 8.86 10.64
C PHE A 27 -15.27 8.75 12.17
N ARG A 28 -16.31 9.28 12.83
CA ARG A 28 -16.51 9.15 14.27
C ARG A 28 -16.68 7.69 14.70
N ILE A 29 -17.45 6.89 13.95
CA ILE A 29 -17.62 5.47 14.23
C ILE A 29 -16.28 4.73 14.24
N VAL A 30 -15.45 4.96 13.22
CA VAL A 30 -14.12 4.33 13.15
C VAL A 30 -13.21 4.86 14.26
N SER A 31 -13.27 6.15 14.56
CA SER A 31 -12.54 6.74 15.68
C SER A 31 -12.87 6.08 17.02
N ASP A 32 -14.13 5.76 17.25
CA ASP A 32 -14.53 5.09 18.49
C ASP A 32 -13.97 3.66 18.56
N VAL A 33 -13.89 2.96 17.44
CA VAL A 33 -13.19 1.66 17.37
C VAL A 33 -11.70 1.80 17.66
N VAL A 34 -11.03 2.83 17.14
CA VAL A 34 -9.61 3.12 17.46
C VAL A 34 -9.43 3.31 18.97
N LYS A 35 -10.29 4.11 19.60
CA LYS A 35 -10.25 4.35 21.05
C LYS A 35 -10.45 3.05 21.85
N ASP A 36 -11.34 2.17 21.40
CA ASP A 36 -11.57 0.90 22.07
C ASP A 36 -10.40 -0.08 21.89
N MET A 37 -9.78 -0.07 20.71
CA MET A 37 -8.53 -0.83 20.49
C MET A 37 -7.41 -0.34 21.41
N ARG A 38 -7.25 0.96 21.59
CA ARG A 38 -6.25 1.51 22.53
C ARG A 38 -6.49 1.11 23.98
N LYS A 39 -7.75 0.97 24.40
CA LYS A 39 -8.10 0.47 25.74
C LYS A 39 -7.74 -1.01 25.88
N THR A 40 -7.97 -1.79 24.83
CA THR A 40 -7.74 -3.24 24.83
C THR A 40 -6.25 -3.57 24.73
N ASP A 41 -5.53 -2.86 23.88
CA ASP A 41 -4.08 -3.02 23.67
C ASP A 41 -3.40 -1.65 23.57
N PRO A 42 -2.99 -1.07 24.70
CA PRO A 42 -2.31 0.22 24.73
C PRO A 42 -0.84 0.15 24.30
N THR A 43 -0.34 -1.04 23.98
CA THR A 43 1.09 -1.25 23.70
C THR A 43 1.46 -1.13 22.22
N ARG A 44 0.47 -1.08 21.33
CA ARG A 44 0.69 -1.06 19.87
C ARG A 44 0.07 0.16 19.21
N PRO A 45 0.75 0.71 18.21
CA PRO A 45 0.17 1.78 17.41
C PRO A 45 -1.03 1.27 16.59
N VAL A 46 -1.93 2.18 16.26
CA VAL A 46 -3.16 1.91 15.52
C VAL A 46 -3.14 2.69 14.20
N CYS A 47 -3.37 2.01 13.09
CA CYS A 47 -3.71 2.60 11.81
C CYS A 47 -5.23 2.70 11.69
N PHE A 48 -5.73 3.90 11.42
CA PHE A 48 -7.15 4.22 11.36
C PHE A 48 -7.87 3.46 10.24
N ASP A 49 -7.27 3.49 9.06
CA ASP A 49 -7.76 2.81 7.85
C ASP A 49 -6.56 2.56 6.95
N SER A 50 -6.46 1.42 6.30
CA SER A 50 -5.40 1.24 5.31
C SER A 50 -5.63 2.15 4.10
N ASN A 51 -4.54 2.66 3.54
CA ASN A 51 -4.54 3.72 2.53
C ASN A 51 -5.15 5.06 3.04
N TYR A 52 -4.90 5.38 4.30
CA TYR A 52 -5.34 6.60 4.98
C TYR A 52 -4.18 7.57 5.21
N LEU A 53 -4.41 8.83 4.88
CA LEU A 53 -3.48 9.92 5.12
C LEU A 53 -4.17 11.04 5.92
N HIS A 54 -3.66 11.33 7.10
CA HIS A 54 -4.18 12.36 7.99
C HIS A 54 -4.27 13.73 7.29
N ASN A 55 -3.24 14.11 6.54
CA ASN A 55 -3.21 15.42 5.86
C ASN A 55 -4.32 15.57 4.79
N LYS A 56 -4.76 14.49 4.16
CA LYS A 56 -5.90 14.53 3.24
C LYS A 56 -7.21 14.72 3.98
N ALA A 57 -7.39 14.00 5.09
CA ALA A 57 -8.56 14.19 5.95
C ALA A 57 -8.60 15.59 6.56
N SER A 58 -7.47 16.14 6.99
CA SER A 58 -7.35 17.53 7.47
C SER A 58 -7.77 18.54 6.41
N LYS A 59 -7.31 18.41 5.19
CA LYS A 59 -7.72 19.28 4.07
C LYS A 59 -9.21 19.26 3.82
N ARG A 60 -9.86 18.10 4.02
CA ARG A 60 -11.28 17.92 3.75
C ARG A 60 -12.17 18.36 4.89
N PHE A 61 -11.87 17.95 6.12
CA PHE A 61 -12.73 18.13 7.29
C PHE A 61 -12.33 19.28 8.17
N GLY A 62 -11.11 19.77 8.04
CA GLY A 62 -10.50 20.77 8.89
C GLY A 62 -9.91 20.19 10.17
N ASP A 63 -8.87 20.85 10.67
CA ASP A 63 -8.12 20.40 11.85
C ASP A 63 -9.00 20.42 13.13
N ASP A 64 -9.98 21.33 13.20
CA ASP A 64 -10.87 21.39 14.37
C ASP A 64 -11.75 20.16 14.49
N PHE A 65 -12.19 19.60 13.36
CA PHE A 65 -12.88 18.31 13.38
C PHE A 65 -11.93 17.18 13.81
N LEU A 66 -10.73 17.14 13.25
CA LEU A 66 -9.77 16.08 13.57
C LEU A 66 -9.32 16.08 15.02
N LYS A 67 -9.30 17.22 15.69
CA LYS A 67 -9.04 17.30 17.14
C LYS A 67 -10.14 16.63 17.99
N THR A 68 -11.33 16.39 17.44
CA THR A 68 -12.45 15.76 18.16
C THR A 68 -12.51 14.24 18.02
N VAL A 69 -11.66 13.67 17.19
CA VAL A 69 -11.64 12.24 16.84
C VAL A 69 -10.25 11.66 17.06
N ASP A 70 -10.16 10.33 17.15
CA ASP A 70 -8.89 9.61 17.13
C ASP A 70 -8.75 8.95 15.75
N ASP A 71 -7.83 9.43 14.95
CA ASP A 71 -7.53 8.92 13.61
C ASP A 71 -6.24 8.08 13.54
N GLY A 72 -5.85 7.51 14.67
CA GLY A 72 -4.71 6.62 14.78
C GLY A 72 -3.36 7.33 14.84
N ASP A 73 -2.31 6.53 14.71
CA ASP A 73 -0.91 6.95 14.86
C ASP A 73 -0.14 6.92 13.55
N ILE A 74 -0.62 6.13 12.58
CA ILE A 74 0.11 5.72 11.38
C ILE A 74 -0.63 6.22 10.15
N ASP A 75 0.10 6.83 9.23
CA ASP A 75 -0.37 7.05 7.85
C ASP A 75 0.00 5.85 6.98
N ASP A 76 -0.89 5.48 6.07
CA ASP A 76 -0.69 4.39 5.14
C ASP A 76 -0.99 4.81 3.70
N ASN A 77 -0.14 4.37 2.78
CA ASN A 77 -0.32 4.60 1.36
C ASN A 77 -0.16 3.30 0.58
N HIS A 78 -1.21 2.87 -0.11
CA HIS A 78 -1.14 1.72 -0.99
C HIS A 78 -0.42 2.08 -2.28
N ALA A 79 0.72 1.45 -2.53
CA ALA A 79 1.62 1.77 -3.63
C ALA A 79 1.50 0.74 -4.75
N TYR A 80 0.51 0.91 -5.63
CA TYR A 80 0.27 0.08 -6.81
C TYR A 80 0.71 0.75 -8.12
N TYR A 81 1.70 1.60 -8.05
CA TYR A 81 2.09 2.44 -9.17
C TYR A 81 3.29 1.88 -9.90
N ASN A 82 3.48 2.34 -11.12
CA ASN A 82 4.74 2.14 -11.80
C ASN A 82 5.87 2.81 -11.02
N TRP A 83 7.01 2.17 -10.92
CA TRP A 83 8.14 2.71 -10.17
C TRP A 83 8.53 4.12 -10.61
N TYR A 84 8.43 4.47 -11.89
CA TYR A 84 8.74 5.80 -12.39
C TYR A 84 7.65 6.84 -12.09
N ASP A 85 6.45 6.46 -11.69
CA ASP A 85 5.46 7.39 -11.14
C ASP A 85 5.88 7.91 -9.76
N TYR A 86 6.63 7.12 -9.03
CA TYR A 86 7.33 7.51 -7.80
C TYR A 86 8.78 7.88 -8.04
N SER A 87 9.26 7.76 -9.28
CA SER A 87 10.66 7.98 -9.63
C SER A 87 11.06 9.44 -9.50
N VAL A 88 12.34 9.61 -9.62
CA VAL A 88 13.12 10.81 -9.69
C VAL A 88 12.38 12.02 -10.30
N PHE A 89 11.58 11.83 -11.33
CA PHE A 89 10.87 12.92 -11.99
C PHE A 89 9.67 13.47 -11.21
N ARG A 90 8.96 12.65 -10.43
CA ARG A 90 7.88 13.11 -9.56
C ARG A 90 8.34 13.42 -8.16
N PHE A 91 9.33 12.71 -7.66
CA PHE A 91 9.86 12.93 -6.33
C PHE A 91 10.71 14.20 -6.20
N PHE A 92 11.35 14.65 -7.25
CA PHE A 92 11.97 15.98 -7.27
C PHE A 92 10.94 17.11 -7.36
N ASN A 93 9.68 16.80 -7.67
CA ASN A 93 8.61 17.73 -7.47
C ASN A 93 8.14 17.65 -6.01
N GLY A 94 8.66 18.52 -5.17
CA GLY A 94 8.37 18.56 -3.72
C GLY A 94 6.89 18.62 -3.36
N GLU A 95 6.01 18.99 -4.30
CA GLU A 95 4.56 18.98 -4.09
C GLU A 95 3.97 17.56 -4.04
N PHE A 96 4.52 16.62 -4.81
CA PHE A 96 4.06 15.23 -4.75
C PHE A 96 4.41 14.58 -3.41
N GLN A 97 5.60 14.84 -2.88
CA GLN A 97 6.01 14.33 -1.57
C GLN A 97 5.17 14.92 -0.43
N LYS A 98 4.85 16.21 -0.51
CA LYS A 98 4.04 16.89 0.51
C LYS A 98 2.67 16.25 0.71
N GLN A 99 2.07 15.63 -0.31
CA GLN A 99 0.76 14.99 -0.17
C GLN A 99 0.79 13.75 0.73
N PHE A 100 1.95 13.08 0.84
CA PHE A 100 2.13 11.89 1.67
C PHE A 100 2.77 12.21 3.04
N LYS A 101 3.07 13.47 3.30
CA LYS A 101 3.81 13.87 4.49
C LYS A 101 2.88 14.46 5.55
N THR A 102 2.69 13.73 6.64
CA THR A 102 2.06 14.25 7.84
C THR A 102 3.14 14.41 8.91
N PRO A 103 3.43 15.64 9.37
CA PRO A 103 4.45 15.87 10.38
C PRO A 103 4.19 15.03 11.63
N GLY A 104 5.23 14.33 12.10
CA GLY A 104 5.17 13.53 13.32
C GLY A 104 4.49 12.17 13.20
N ARG A 105 4.02 11.76 12.00
CA ARG A 105 3.46 10.43 11.76
C ARG A 105 4.40 9.57 10.92
N PRO A 106 4.65 8.32 11.30
CA PRO A 106 5.29 7.36 10.41
C PRO A 106 4.37 7.06 9.22
N LEU A 107 4.96 6.90 8.06
CA LEU A 107 4.28 6.44 6.86
C LEU A 107 4.66 4.99 6.58
N ILE A 108 3.68 4.15 6.37
CA ILE A 108 3.88 2.78 5.88
C ILE A 108 3.18 2.59 4.54
N SER A 109 3.56 1.55 3.81
CA SER A 109 2.77 1.01 2.71
C SER A 109 2.38 -0.41 3.09
N GLN A 110 1.14 -0.61 3.50
CA GLN A 110 0.62 -1.94 3.85
C GLN A 110 0.36 -2.78 2.60
N GLU A 111 0.12 -2.13 1.47
CA GLU A 111 -0.05 -2.80 0.20
C GLU A 111 0.83 -2.14 -0.86
N MET A 112 1.85 -2.85 -1.27
CA MET A 112 2.68 -2.49 -2.40
C MET A 112 2.78 -3.69 -3.34
N SER A 113 2.36 -3.52 -4.57
CA SER A 113 2.49 -4.58 -5.56
C SER A 113 2.74 -4.01 -6.96
N THR A 114 3.46 -4.75 -7.74
CA THR A 114 3.83 -4.40 -9.10
C THR A 114 3.35 -5.42 -10.13
N GLY A 115 2.56 -6.40 -9.70
CA GLY A 115 1.97 -7.42 -10.55
C GLY A 115 1.54 -8.64 -9.73
N TYR A 116 0.68 -9.44 -10.32
CA TYR A 116 0.09 -10.61 -9.68
C TYR A 116 0.37 -11.87 -10.51
N PRO A 117 1.38 -12.67 -10.16
CA PRO A 117 1.61 -13.96 -10.78
C PRO A 117 0.57 -14.98 -10.30
N ASN A 118 0.25 -15.92 -11.17
CA ASN A 118 -0.46 -17.12 -10.77
C ASN A 118 0.46 -17.97 -9.87
N ALA A 119 -0.06 -18.43 -8.74
CA ALA A 119 0.70 -19.14 -7.73
C ALA A 119 1.28 -20.49 -8.18
N GLU A 120 0.73 -21.10 -9.24
CA GLU A 120 1.19 -22.38 -9.75
C GLU A 120 2.14 -22.22 -10.94
N THR A 121 1.81 -21.30 -11.85
CA THR A 121 2.48 -21.20 -13.15
C THR A 121 3.46 -20.04 -13.24
N GLY A 122 3.30 -19.00 -12.42
CA GLY A 122 4.09 -17.77 -12.50
C GLY A 122 3.64 -16.80 -13.59
N HIS A 123 2.66 -17.17 -14.42
CA HIS A 123 2.11 -16.27 -15.42
C HIS A 123 1.31 -15.13 -14.78
N PRO A 124 1.23 -13.95 -15.42
CA PRO A 124 0.41 -12.87 -14.92
C PRO A 124 -1.06 -13.28 -14.85
N THR A 125 -1.73 -12.93 -13.77
CA THR A 125 -3.18 -13.15 -13.64
C THR A 125 -3.95 -12.09 -14.40
N ARG A 126 -5.13 -12.45 -14.92
CA ARG A 126 -6.04 -11.48 -15.55
C ARG A 126 -6.98 -10.77 -14.59
N SER A 127 -6.94 -11.14 -13.33
CA SER A 127 -7.94 -10.73 -12.34
C SER A 127 -7.83 -9.24 -11.96
N TYR A 128 -6.66 -8.68 -12.02
CA TYR A 128 -6.47 -7.23 -11.84
C TYR A 128 -5.88 -6.67 -13.12
N GLN A 129 -6.74 -6.11 -13.91
CA GLN A 129 -6.41 -5.50 -15.18
C GLN A 129 -5.16 -4.59 -15.12
N LEU A 130 -4.75 -4.11 -16.24
CA LEU A 130 -3.54 -3.34 -16.53
C LEU A 130 -3.05 -2.36 -15.45
N ILE A 131 -3.94 -1.85 -14.60
CA ILE A 131 -3.63 -0.87 -13.56
C ILE A 131 -2.66 -1.43 -12.51
N HIS A 132 -2.78 -2.72 -12.16
CA HIS A 132 -1.94 -3.37 -11.16
C HIS A 132 -0.93 -4.35 -11.77
N GLN A 133 -0.83 -4.37 -13.10
CA GLN A 133 0.14 -5.20 -13.82
C GLN A 133 1.27 -4.30 -14.38
N ASN A 134 2.06 -3.74 -13.48
CA ASN A 134 3.13 -2.82 -13.84
C ASN A 134 4.14 -3.38 -14.86
N PRO A 135 4.50 -4.68 -14.86
CA PRO A 135 5.33 -5.25 -15.93
C PRO A 135 4.76 -5.03 -17.32
N TYR A 136 3.43 -5.04 -17.49
CA TYR A 136 2.81 -4.78 -18.78
C TYR A 136 3.15 -3.39 -19.33
N SER A 137 3.18 -2.37 -18.50
CA SER A 137 3.50 -1.02 -18.96
C SER A 137 4.96 -0.84 -19.37
N LEU A 138 5.83 -1.73 -18.93
CA LEU A 138 7.25 -1.71 -19.29
C LEU A 138 7.61 -2.60 -20.48
N ILE A 139 7.06 -3.81 -20.53
CA ILE A 139 7.41 -4.83 -21.57
C ILE A 139 6.23 -5.17 -22.49
N GLY A 140 5.09 -4.49 -22.35
CA GLY A 140 3.94 -4.70 -23.22
C GLY A 140 3.37 -6.11 -23.17
N TYR A 141 3.00 -6.64 -24.32
CA TYR A 141 2.39 -7.99 -24.43
C TYR A 141 3.31 -9.14 -24.02
N GLU A 142 4.61 -8.93 -23.98
CA GLU A 142 5.56 -9.93 -23.49
C GLU A 142 5.32 -10.30 -22.03
N ALA A 143 4.70 -9.43 -21.24
CA ALA A 143 4.25 -9.75 -19.88
C ALA A 143 3.29 -10.94 -19.85
N TYR A 144 2.61 -11.23 -20.94
CA TYR A 144 1.64 -12.30 -21.06
C TYR A 144 2.15 -13.49 -21.90
N ASP A 145 3.46 -13.64 -22.04
CA ASP A 145 4.01 -14.82 -22.66
C ASP A 145 3.70 -16.08 -21.84
N TRP A 146 2.69 -16.81 -22.27
CA TRP A 146 2.22 -18.01 -21.62
C TRP A 146 3.18 -19.21 -21.76
N GLY A 147 4.10 -19.13 -22.68
CA GLY A 147 5.15 -20.14 -22.84
C GLY A 147 6.27 -19.98 -21.81
N ASN A 148 6.55 -18.75 -21.40
CA ASN A 148 7.64 -18.45 -20.47
C ASN A 148 7.30 -17.24 -19.57
N PRO A 149 6.95 -17.46 -18.31
CA PRO A 149 6.63 -16.39 -17.38
C PRO A 149 7.85 -15.59 -16.90
N ALA A 150 9.07 -15.96 -17.29
CA ALA A 150 10.29 -15.35 -16.75
C ALA A 150 10.37 -13.85 -17.04
N SER A 151 9.95 -13.40 -18.23
CA SER A 151 9.93 -11.96 -18.58
C SER A 151 9.07 -11.17 -17.58
N PHE A 152 7.87 -11.66 -17.30
CA PHE A 152 6.98 -11.04 -16.33
C PHE A 152 7.57 -11.04 -14.91
N LEU A 153 8.03 -12.20 -14.44
CA LEU A 153 8.54 -12.36 -13.07
C LEU A 153 9.82 -11.53 -12.83
N ASN A 154 10.73 -11.49 -13.81
CA ASN A 154 11.95 -10.70 -13.69
C ASN A 154 11.65 -9.19 -13.71
N THR A 155 10.73 -8.76 -14.58
CA THR A 155 10.33 -7.37 -14.64
C THR A 155 9.57 -6.95 -13.38
N GLN A 156 8.70 -7.81 -12.87
CA GLN A 156 8.03 -7.59 -11.58
C GLN A 156 9.04 -7.43 -10.44
N SER A 157 10.02 -8.31 -10.39
CA SER A 157 11.11 -8.26 -9.41
C SER A 157 11.86 -6.93 -9.47
N PHE A 158 12.28 -6.51 -10.65
CA PHE A 158 12.95 -5.25 -10.88
C PHE A 158 12.10 -4.06 -10.41
N ILE A 159 10.86 -3.97 -10.89
CA ILE A 159 9.97 -2.84 -10.54
C ILE A 159 9.68 -2.82 -9.04
N THR A 160 9.50 -3.98 -8.40
CA THR A 160 9.25 -4.07 -6.95
C THR A 160 10.43 -3.55 -6.15
N GLY A 161 11.65 -3.95 -6.50
CA GLY A 161 12.86 -3.46 -5.87
C GLY A 161 13.03 -1.94 -6.03
N GLU A 162 12.87 -1.43 -7.26
CA GLU A 162 12.95 0.01 -7.54
C GLU A 162 11.88 0.82 -6.80
N LEU A 163 10.66 0.30 -6.71
CA LEU A 163 9.57 0.96 -5.98
C LEU A 163 9.84 1.00 -4.48
N ALA A 164 10.28 -0.11 -3.89
CA ALA A 164 10.63 -0.17 -2.48
C ALA A 164 11.79 0.78 -2.14
N GLU A 165 12.83 0.78 -2.96
CA GLU A 165 13.98 1.66 -2.76
C GLU A 165 13.61 3.13 -2.95
N THR A 166 12.75 3.44 -3.92
CA THR A 166 12.25 4.79 -4.14
C THR A 166 11.46 5.29 -2.94
N LEU A 167 10.54 4.49 -2.41
CA LEU A 167 9.77 4.85 -1.21
C LEU A 167 10.68 5.10 -0.02
N ARG A 168 11.69 4.26 0.19
CA ARG A 168 12.66 4.40 1.28
C ARG A 168 13.49 5.68 1.19
N ARG A 169 13.99 6.01 -0.02
CA ARG A 169 14.90 7.15 -0.23
C ARG A 169 14.20 8.49 -0.28
N THR A 170 12.98 8.51 -0.77
CA THR A 170 12.30 9.76 -1.11
C THR A 170 11.33 10.22 -0.05
N ASN A 171 10.98 9.35 0.90
CA ASN A 171 10.12 9.71 2.01
C ASN A 171 10.83 9.47 3.34
N GLU A 172 11.27 10.52 3.99
CA GLU A 172 11.94 10.48 5.30
C GLU A 172 11.08 9.84 6.40
N GLN A 173 9.76 9.79 6.21
CA GLN A 173 8.82 9.20 7.17
C GLN A 173 8.46 7.76 6.82
N ALA A 174 8.94 7.22 5.69
CA ALA A 174 8.70 5.82 5.32
C ALA A 174 9.34 4.89 6.35
N SER A 175 8.49 4.26 7.15
CA SER A 175 8.87 3.43 8.28
C SER A 175 8.66 1.94 8.02
N GLY A 176 7.94 1.58 6.96
CA GLY A 176 7.68 0.20 6.61
C GLY A 176 7.06 0.03 5.24
N ILE A 177 7.37 -1.08 4.61
CA ILE A 177 6.84 -1.48 3.32
C ILE A 177 6.45 -2.94 3.42
N MET A 178 5.22 -3.26 3.03
CA MET A 178 4.71 -4.63 2.96
C MET A 178 4.28 -4.91 1.53
N HIS A 179 4.92 -5.90 0.94
CA HIS A 179 4.55 -6.31 -0.41
C HIS A 179 3.24 -7.10 -0.38
N PHE A 180 2.28 -6.67 -1.15
CA PHE A 180 0.99 -7.32 -1.29
C PHE A 180 1.00 -8.26 -2.52
N ALA A 181 0.83 -9.54 -2.37
CA ALA A 181 0.60 -10.28 -1.15
C ALA A 181 1.46 -11.55 -1.19
N TYR A 182 1.30 -12.43 -0.20
CA TYR A 182 2.06 -13.67 -0.10
C TYR A 182 2.14 -14.47 -1.42
N MET A 183 1.05 -14.58 -2.16
CA MET A 183 1.00 -15.24 -3.47
C MET A 183 1.86 -14.58 -4.56
N THR A 184 2.25 -13.32 -4.38
CA THR A 184 3.13 -12.62 -5.32
C THR A 184 4.60 -12.88 -5.06
N TRP A 185 4.91 -13.48 -3.93
CA TRP A 185 6.28 -13.81 -3.50
C TRP A 185 6.67 -15.24 -3.78
N PHE A 186 5.67 -16.15 -3.76
CA PHE A 186 5.93 -17.58 -3.76
C PHE A 186 5.07 -18.33 -4.77
N ARG A 187 5.74 -19.19 -5.51
CA ARG A 187 5.09 -20.24 -6.27
C ARG A 187 4.57 -21.30 -5.31
N GLN A 188 3.42 -21.90 -5.64
CA GLN A 188 2.80 -22.95 -4.84
C GLN A 188 2.58 -22.55 -3.38
N CYS A 189 2.20 -21.29 -3.15
CA CYS A 189 2.01 -20.74 -1.81
C CYS A 189 0.95 -21.46 -0.97
N TYR A 190 0.10 -22.26 -1.58
CA TYR A 190 -0.90 -23.09 -0.90
C TYR A 190 -0.38 -24.48 -0.51
N ASP A 191 0.79 -24.89 -1.01
CA ASP A 191 1.47 -26.12 -0.61
C ASP A 191 2.74 -25.80 0.17
N HIS A 192 2.61 -25.77 1.49
CA HIS A 192 3.71 -25.44 2.40
C HIS A 192 4.93 -26.38 2.31
N ARG A 193 4.81 -27.52 1.63
CA ARG A 193 5.93 -28.46 1.43
C ARG A 193 6.76 -28.12 0.20
N ASN A 194 6.18 -27.37 -0.74
CA ASN A 194 6.77 -27.08 -2.04
C ASN A 194 6.83 -25.58 -2.36
N ILE A 195 6.75 -24.73 -1.36
CA ILE A 195 6.86 -23.28 -1.53
C ILE A 195 8.20 -22.95 -2.21
N GLN A 196 8.13 -22.21 -3.30
CA GLN A 196 9.28 -21.74 -4.04
C GLN A 196 9.22 -20.22 -4.18
N PRO A 197 10.27 -19.49 -3.77
CA PRO A 197 10.28 -18.04 -3.90
C PRO A 197 10.35 -17.62 -5.38
N TYR A 198 9.58 -16.61 -5.72
CA TYR A 198 9.72 -15.89 -7.00
C TYR A 198 10.89 -14.88 -6.91
N PRO A 199 11.40 -14.40 -8.06
CA PRO A 199 12.46 -13.38 -8.07
C PRO A 199 12.14 -12.16 -7.20
N THR A 200 10.87 -11.77 -7.10
CA THR A 200 10.40 -10.67 -6.26
C THR A 200 10.75 -10.83 -4.77
N TYR A 201 10.79 -12.06 -4.27
CA TYR A 201 11.20 -12.33 -2.89
C TYR A 201 12.64 -11.89 -2.60
N TYR A 202 13.51 -12.02 -3.59
CA TYR A 202 14.92 -11.63 -3.45
C TYR A 202 15.19 -10.15 -3.75
N ALA A 203 14.21 -9.46 -4.34
CA ALA A 203 14.32 -8.04 -4.66
C ALA A 203 13.97 -7.12 -3.48
N MET A 204 13.30 -7.66 -2.46
CA MET A 204 12.90 -6.96 -1.23
C MET A 204 13.88 -7.21 -0.11
#